data_b2d6f1492970e8a4db3d6977f52189ce
#
_entry.id   b2d6f1492970e8a4db3d6977f52189ce
#
_cell.length_a   1.000
_cell.length_b   1.000
_cell.length_c   1.000
_cell.angle_alpha   90.00
_cell.angle_beta   90.00
_cell.angle_gamma   90.00
#
_symmetry.space_group_name_H-M   'P 1'
#
loop_
_entity.id
_entity.type
_entity.pdbx_description
1 polymer ?
#
loop_
_entity_poly.entity_id
_entity_poly.type
_entity_poly.pdbx_seq_one_letter_code
_entity_poly.pdbx_strand_id
1 'polypeptide(L)'
;MRMWVVARVHGPDEGGVQTYVAQVARGYARAGYQVTVFAKSSAGPRRVVEDGVALVDVGPASQVAVYLRLGLAMAKAWFSGERPEAIHACTWRAAIPALAFSRPLIVTVHGREVGRPVGRAFRLLRRVLSRTTRIVAVSDATRALMLARLPRLADRCIVAWNGIVPPPERPADTGNAVPRFITVCRLVPRKNVAAAVRAVSDCRADGIAIDYAVIGRGEDEPNVRDAVAEGAAIGGLGGIAMTGYVTDEELARRYRSADVFLHPQIALENGAEMEGFGLSVADAMAQGIACIVGREGGPGELVRDGIDGLVVDGRSPAEIRAAVALLARDPAYRVKLGESARTFARDNFSWDRHCRLTLDGVVPAPG
;
A
#
# COMPACT_ATOMS: atom_id res chain seq x y z
N MET A 1 18.38 -21.90 -5.87
CA MET A 1 18.80 -20.51 -6.21
C MET A 1 18.59 -19.60 -5.01
N ARG A 2 19.40 -18.55 -4.82
CA ARG A 2 19.33 -17.64 -3.66
C ARG A 2 18.88 -16.25 -4.07
N MET A 3 18.03 -15.63 -3.25
CA MET A 3 17.57 -14.26 -3.43
C MET A 3 17.88 -13.46 -2.16
N TRP A 4 18.40 -12.26 -2.34
CA TRP A 4 18.49 -11.29 -1.25
C TRP A 4 17.42 -10.24 -1.40
N VAL A 5 16.68 -9.99 -0.34
CA VAL A 5 15.72 -8.89 -0.22
C VAL A 5 16.31 -7.87 0.74
N VAL A 6 16.36 -6.60 0.33
CA VAL A 6 16.98 -5.54 1.14
C VAL A 6 15.94 -4.47 1.46
N ALA A 7 15.75 -4.18 2.75
CA ALA A 7 14.78 -3.20 3.21
C ALA A 7 15.35 -2.32 4.34
N ARG A 8 14.84 -1.09 4.44
CA ARG A 8 15.17 -0.17 5.55
C ARG A 8 14.14 -0.23 6.68
N VAL A 9 13.12 -1.05 6.54
CA VAL A 9 12.04 -1.26 7.49
C VAL A 9 11.57 -2.71 7.43
N HIS A 10 11.22 -3.27 8.57
CA HIS A 10 10.67 -4.62 8.69
C HIS A 10 9.78 -4.71 9.94
N GLY A 11 8.97 -5.74 10.05
CA GLY A 11 8.22 -6.00 11.27
C GLY A 11 9.14 -6.12 12.53
N PRO A 12 8.66 -5.79 13.71
CA PRO A 12 7.25 -5.53 14.07
C PRO A 12 6.74 -4.13 13.73
N ASP A 13 7.57 -3.26 13.13
CA ASP A 13 7.13 -1.94 12.68
C ASP A 13 6.03 -2.08 11.61
N GLU A 14 4.98 -1.26 11.65
CA GLU A 14 3.84 -1.36 10.76
C GLU A 14 3.92 -0.38 9.58
N GLY A 15 3.37 -0.78 8.43
CA GLY A 15 3.24 0.06 7.25
C GLY A 15 3.26 -0.70 5.94
N GLY A 16 2.82 -0.06 4.86
CA GLY A 16 2.70 -0.70 3.56
C GLY A 16 4.02 -1.27 2.98
N VAL A 17 5.15 -0.62 3.26
CA VAL A 17 6.47 -1.13 2.82
C VAL A 17 6.89 -2.36 3.62
N GLN A 18 6.59 -2.41 4.91
CA GLN A 18 6.85 -3.56 5.78
C GLN A 18 6.05 -4.79 5.31
N THR A 19 4.75 -4.59 5.04
CA THR A 19 3.89 -5.62 4.45
C THR A 19 4.45 -6.09 3.10
N TYR A 20 4.85 -5.15 2.24
CA TYR A 20 5.48 -5.45 0.95
C TYR A 20 6.70 -6.35 1.10
N VAL A 21 7.64 -5.99 1.97
CA VAL A 21 8.89 -6.76 2.22
C VAL A 21 8.58 -8.19 2.63
N ALA A 22 7.69 -8.36 3.61
CA ALA A 22 7.32 -9.68 4.12
C ALA A 22 6.67 -10.55 3.03
N GLN A 23 5.73 -9.97 2.27
CA GLN A 23 4.99 -10.73 1.26
C GLN A 23 5.84 -11.07 0.03
N VAL A 24 6.71 -10.17 -0.42
CA VAL A 24 7.65 -10.46 -1.52
C VAL A 24 8.65 -11.55 -1.11
N ALA A 25 9.19 -11.48 0.11
CA ALA A 25 10.12 -12.51 0.60
C ALA A 25 9.44 -13.89 0.67
N ARG A 26 8.22 -13.97 1.21
CA ARG A 26 7.42 -15.20 1.23
C ARG A 26 7.06 -15.67 -0.20
N GLY A 27 6.72 -14.74 -1.10
CA GLY A 27 6.43 -15.06 -2.50
C GLY A 27 7.62 -15.71 -3.20
N TYR A 28 8.83 -15.19 -3.00
CA TYR A 28 10.05 -15.81 -3.53
C TYR A 28 10.35 -17.16 -2.88
N ALA A 29 10.12 -17.31 -1.57
CA ALA A 29 10.28 -18.60 -0.91
C ALA A 29 9.31 -19.66 -1.46
N ARG A 30 8.02 -19.29 -1.67
CA ARG A 30 7.04 -20.19 -2.34
C ARG A 30 7.43 -20.53 -3.77
N ALA A 31 8.10 -19.63 -4.48
CA ALA A 31 8.64 -19.88 -5.82
C ALA A 31 9.90 -20.76 -5.82
N GLY A 32 10.37 -21.26 -4.67
CA GLY A 32 11.50 -22.18 -4.55
C GLY A 32 12.86 -21.52 -4.35
N TYR A 33 12.92 -20.19 -4.12
CA TYR A 33 14.18 -19.52 -3.81
C TYR A 33 14.53 -19.62 -2.32
N GLN A 34 15.81 -19.78 -2.01
CA GLN A 34 16.35 -19.55 -0.66
C GLN A 34 16.46 -18.04 -0.44
N VAL A 35 15.58 -17.50 0.40
CA VAL A 35 15.49 -16.05 0.60
C VAL A 35 16.18 -15.61 1.87
N THR A 36 17.03 -14.58 1.76
CA THR A 36 17.59 -13.86 2.90
C THR A 36 17.14 -12.41 2.85
N VAL A 37 16.44 -11.96 3.87
CA VAL A 37 16.02 -10.56 4.06
C VAL A 37 17.06 -9.85 4.92
N PHE A 38 17.66 -8.79 4.40
CA PHE A 38 18.51 -7.87 5.16
C PHE A 38 17.68 -6.62 5.48
N ALA A 39 17.39 -6.40 6.76
CA ALA A 39 16.49 -5.32 7.14
C ALA A 39 16.87 -4.65 8.45
N LYS A 40 16.23 -3.52 8.73
CA LYS A 40 16.25 -2.82 10.01
C LYS A 40 14.85 -2.91 10.63
N SER A 41 14.76 -3.21 11.92
CA SER A 41 13.54 -3.07 12.72
C SER A 41 13.81 -2.42 14.07
N SER A 42 12.74 -2.18 14.82
CA SER A 42 12.79 -1.75 16.23
C SER A 42 13.15 -2.89 17.19
N ALA A 43 13.03 -4.16 16.77
CA ALA A 43 13.21 -5.33 17.63
C ALA A 43 14.67 -5.62 18.05
N GLY A 44 15.64 -5.01 17.37
CA GLY A 44 17.08 -5.20 17.66
C GLY A 44 17.76 -6.20 16.72
N PRO A 45 19.11 -6.24 16.76
CA PRO A 45 19.87 -7.11 15.86
C PRO A 45 19.59 -8.59 16.15
N ARG A 46 19.20 -9.33 15.10
CA ARG A 46 18.93 -10.78 15.22
C ARG A 46 19.06 -11.49 13.87
N ARG A 47 19.30 -12.79 13.93
CA ARG A 47 19.19 -13.67 12.76
C ARG A 47 18.23 -14.79 13.10
N VAL A 48 17.14 -14.89 12.35
CA VAL A 48 16.07 -15.87 12.55
C VAL A 48 15.61 -16.42 11.22
N VAL A 49 14.94 -17.56 11.23
CA VAL A 49 14.26 -18.13 10.07
C VAL A 49 12.77 -18.21 10.41
N GLU A 50 11.94 -17.54 9.63
CA GLU A 50 10.49 -17.51 9.79
C GLU A 50 9.86 -17.80 8.42
N ASP A 51 8.91 -18.72 8.35
CA ASP A 51 8.20 -19.10 7.12
C ASP A 51 9.14 -19.47 5.94
N GLY A 52 10.28 -20.09 6.19
CA GLY A 52 11.27 -20.45 5.18
C GLY A 52 12.14 -19.28 4.69
N VAL A 53 12.02 -18.11 5.30
CA VAL A 53 12.77 -16.89 4.99
C VAL A 53 13.79 -16.61 6.10
N ALA A 54 15.06 -16.50 5.74
CA ALA A 54 16.09 -16.06 6.68
C ALA A 54 16.05 -14.53 6.82
N LEU A 55 15.88 -14.02 8.04
CA LEU A 55 15.95 -12.60 8.37
C LEU A 55 17.27 -12.27 9.06
N VAL A 56 18.00 -11.30 8.52
CA VAL A 56 19.15 -10.65 9.14
C VAL A 56 18.77 -9.22 9.48
N ASP A 57 18.32 -9.02 10.72
CA ASP A 57 17.94 -7.71 11.24
C ASP A 57 19.18 -7.02 11.82
N VAL A 58 19.50 -5.82 11.33
CA VAL A 58 20.63 -5.02 11.81
C VAL A 58 20.28 -4.13 13.02
N GLY A 59 19.04 -4.20 13.48
CA GLY A 59 18.53 -3.45 14.61
C GLY A 59 18.37 -1.95 14.38
N PRO A 60 17.95 -1.21 15.40
CA PRO A 60 17.77 0.24 15.33
C PRO A 60 19.07 0.94 14.92
N ALA A 61 18.99 1.83 13.94
CA ALA A 61 20.13 2.59 13.44
C ALA A 61 19.70 3.95 12.90
N SER A 62 20.59 4.94 12.95
CA SER A 62 20.39 6.22 12.28
C SER A 62 20.30 6.04 10.76
N GLN A 63 19.85 7.08 10.06
CA GLN A 63 19.68 7.01 8.61
C GLN A 63 20.97 6.67 7.84
N VAL A 64 22.13 7.06 8.34
CA VAL A 64 23.44 6.75 7.71
C VAL A 64 23.95 5.40 8.18
N ALA A 65 23.90 5.13 9.48
CA ALA A 65 24.39 3.88 10.06
C ALA A 65 23.68 2.63 9.50
N VAL A 66 22.39 2.75 9.10
CA VAL A 66 21.66 1.64 8.51
C VAL A 66 22.30 1.14 7.21
N TYR A 67 22.85 2.03 6.37
CA TYR A 67 23.52 1.61 5.12
C TYR A 67 24.80 0.85 5.39
N LEU A 68 25.59 1.32 6.37
CA LEU A 68 26.83 0.63 6.78
C LEU A 68 26.54 -0.75 7.35
N ARG A 69 25.58 -0.84 8.28
CA ARG A 69 25.21 -2.11 8.92
C ARG A 69 24.63 -3.12 7.92
N LEU A 70 23.74 -2.69 7.03
CA LEU A 70 23.23 -3.54 5.94
C LEU A 70 24.36 -3.98 5.01
N GLY A 71 25.24 -3.06 4.59
CA GLY A 71 26.37 -3.38 3.74
C GLY A 71 27.33 -4.39 4.38
N LEU A 72 27.64 -4.24 5.67
CA LEU A 72 28.47 -5.19 6.42
C LEU A 72 27.82 -6.57 6.56
N ALA A 73 26.51 -6.61 6.87
CA ALA A 73 25.77 -7.86 6.97
C ALA A 73 25.73 -8.62 5.63
N MET A 74 25.47 -7.88 4.53
CA MET A 74 25.50 -8.43 3.17
C MET A 74 26.90 -8.90 2.78
N ALA A 75 27.96 -8.13 3.09
CA ALA A 75 29.34 -8.51 2.83
C ALA A 75 29.72 -9.79 3.59
N LYS A 76 29.33 -9.90 4.87
CA LYS A 76 29.55 -11.11 5.66
C LYS A 76 28.89 -12.33 4.98
N ALA A 77 27.64 -12.22 4.55
CA ALA A 77 26.93 -13.28 3.84
C ALA A 77 27.61 -13.61 2.50
N TRP A 78 28.08 -12.60 1.76
CA TRP A 78 28.79 -12.79 0.49
C TRP A 78 30.08 -13.59 0.65
N PHE A 79 30.90 -13.26 1.64
CA PHE A 79 32.18 -13.93 1.89
C PHE A 79 31.99 -15.29 2.58
N SER A 80 30.87 -15.55 3.25
CA SER A 80 30.54 -16.89 3.75
C SER A 80 29.95 -17.83 2.69
N GLY A 81 29.90 -17.40 1.41
CA GLY A 81 29.41 -18.21 0.30
C GLY A 81 27.89 -18.13 0.05
N GLU A 82 27.16 -17.27 0.77
CA GLU A 82 25.72 -17.07 0.57
C GLU A 82 25.42 -16.09 -0.58
N ARG A 83 26.04 -16.30 -1.75
CA ARG A 83 25.92 -15.38 -2.90
C ARG A 83 24.55 -15.52 -3.56
N PRO A 84 23.80 -14.42 -3.80
CA PRO A 84 22.48 -14.48 -4.45
C PRO A 84 22.58 -14.50 -5.97
N GLU A 85 21.54 -14.97 -6.64
CA GLU A 85 21.35 -14.81 -8.09
C GLU A 85 20.98 -13.36 -8.42
N ALA A 86 20.13 -12.73 -7.60
CA ALA A 86 19.78 -11.32 -7.70
C ALA A 86 19.51 -10.71 -6.31
N ILE A 87 19.52 -9.38 -6.28
CA ILE A 87 19.23 -8.59 -5.08
C ILE A 87 18.00 -7.74 -5.38
N HIS A 88 16.96 -7.85 -4.55
CA HIS A 88 15.77 -7.03 -4.63
C HIS A 88 15.73 -6.02 -3.49
N ALA A 89 15.94 -4.76 -3.78
CA ALA A 89 15.79 -3.66 -2.83
C ALA A 89 14.36 -3.13 -2.86
N CYS A 90 13.66 -3.21 -1.74
CA CYS A 90 12.24 -2.83 -1.64
C CYS A 90 11.99 -1.30 -1.68
N THR A 91 13.04 -0.50 -1.73
CA THR A 91 13.02 0.95 -2.02
C THR A 91 14.36 1.35 -2.65
N TRP A 92 14.39 2.46 -3.39
CA TRP A 92 15.65 2.91 -3.98
C TRP A 92 16.77 3.21 -2.94
N ARG A 93 16.38 3.64 -1.74
CA ARG A 93 17.35 3.86 -0.66
C ARG A 93 17.90 2.56 -0.09
N ALA A 94 17.11 1.50 -0.06
CA ALA A 94 17.56 0.18 0.34
C ALA A 94 18.55 -0.43 -0.66
N ALA A 95 18.54 0.03 -1.90
CA ALA A 95 19.49 -0.41 -2.93
C ALA A 95 20.93 0.13 -2.74
N ILE A 96 21.13 1.18 -1.94
CA ILE A 96 22.45 1.82 -1.79
C ILE A 96 23.55 0.80 -1.39
N PRO A 97 23.41 0.00 -0.33
CA PRO A 97 24.42 -1.01 0.02
C PRO A 97 24.53 -2.12 -1.03
N ALA A 98 23.46 -2.42 -1.76
CA ALA A 98 23.46 -3.45 -2.80
C ALA A 98 24.32 -3.09 -4.03
N LEU A 99 24.59 -1.81 -4.25
CA LEU A 99 25.43 -1.34 -5.37
C LEU A 99 26.88 -1.84 -5.31
N ALA A 100 27.34 -2.34 -4.17
CA ALA A 100 28.67 -2.90 -3.98
C ALA A 100 28.81 -4.33 -4.53
N PHE A 101 27.69 -4.98 -4.88
CA PHE A 101 27.67 -6.38 -5.31
C PHE A 101 27.38 -6.49 -6.80
N SER A 102 28.18 -7.30 -7.53
CA SER A 102 28.01 -7.54 -8.97
C SER A 102 26.94 -8.60 -9.22
N ARG A 103 25.69 -8.25 -8.96
CA ARG A 103 24.48 -9.07 -9.19
C ARG A 103 23.38 -8.25 -9.84
N PRO A 104 22.45 -8.86 -10.58
CA PRO A 104 21.24 -8.19 -11.02
C PRO A 104 20.55 -7.51 -9.83
N LEU A 105 20.27 -6.21 -9.99
CA LEU A 105 19.64 -5.40 -8.94
C LEU A 105 18.22 -5.01 -9.38
N ILE A 106 17.25 -5.41 -8.60
CA ILE A 106 15.84 -5.05 -8.75
C ILE A 106 15.51 -3.99 -7.69
N VAL A 107 14.77 -2.95 -8.07
CA VAL A 107 14.34 -1.90 -7.13
C VAL A 107 12.85 -1.67 -7.29
N THR A 108 12.09 -1.77 -6.19
CA THR A 108 10.69 -1.35 -6.19
C THR A 108 10.54 0.10 -5.78
N VAL A 109 9.62 0.79 -6.45
CA VAL A 109 9.24 2.17 -6.18
C VAL A 109 7.75 2.25 -5.84
N HIS A 110 7.43 3.03 -4.77
CA HIS A 110 6.10 3.10 -4.16
C HIS A 110 5.41 4.46 -4.29
N GLY A 111 5.99 5.41 -5.05
CA GLY A 111 5.43 6.73 -5.32
C GLY A 111 6.20 7.86 -4.64
N ARG A 112 5.82 8.29 -3.44
CA ARG A 112 6.37 9.45 -2.72
C ARG A 112 7.90 9.54 -2.71
N GLU A 113 8.60 8.41 -2.55
CA GLU A 113 10.06 8.37 -2.44
C GLU A 113 10.78 8.61 -3.78
N VAL A 114 10.06 8.58 -4.89
CA VAL A 114 10.58 8.97 -6.22
C VAL A 114 10.07 10.34 -6.67
N GLY A 115 8.91 10.78 -6.19
CA GLY A 115 8.34 12.09 -6.48
C GLY A 115 9.05 13.25 -5.77
N ARG A 116 9.27 13.12 -4.47
CA ARG A 116 9.78 14.21 -3.58
C ARG A 116 11.28 14.53 -3.65
N PRO A 117 12.23 13.61 -3.96
CA PRO A 117 13.65 13.94 -3.90
C PRO A 117 14.03 15.12 -4.80
N VAL A 118 14.79 16.05 -4.26
CA VAL A 118 15.35 17.22 -4.97
C VAL A 118 16.85 17.35 -4.73
N GLY A 119 17.56 18.13 -5.52
CA GLY A 119 18.97 18.46 -5.33
C GLY A 119 19.88 17.22 -5.23
N ARG A 120 20.64 17.11 -4.14
CA ARG A 120 21.56 15.98 -3.89
C ARG A 120 20.84 14.64 -3.78
N ALA A 121 19.67 14.60 -3.15
CA ALA A 121 18.87 13.40 -3.00
C ALA A 121 18.36 12.89 -4.36
N PHE A 122 17.98 13.78 -5.27
CA PHE A 122 17.59 13.39 -6.62
C PHE A 122 18.76 12.88 -7.45
N ARG A 123 19.94 13.49 -7.34
CA ARG A 123 21.16 12.98 -8.01
C ARG A 123 21.51 11.57 -7.54
N LEU A 124 21.36 11.29 -6.24
CA LEU A 124 21.58 9.95 -5.69
C LEU A 124 20.53 8.95 -6.18
N LEU A 125 19.22 9.31 -6.14
CA LEU A 125 18.14 8.51 -6.71
C LEU A 125 18.45 8.13 -8.16
N ARG A 126 18.75 9.12 -9.01
CA ARG A 126 19.10 8.89 -10.43
C ARG A 126 20.29 7.93 -10.57
N ARG A 127 21.36 8.11 -9.78
CA ARG A 127 22.54 7.24 -9.81
C ARG A 127 22.21 5.80 -9.42
N VAL A 128 21.38 5.61 -8.39
CA VAL A 128 20.94 4.29 -7.94
C VAL A 128 20.11 3.61 -9.03
N LEU A 129 19.04 4.27 -9.50
CA LEU A 129 18.12 3.69 -10.47
C LEU A 129 18.79 3.46 -11.84
N SER A 130 19.78 4.27 -12.24
CA SER A 130 20.54 4.02 -13.47
C SER A 130 21.38 2.76 -13.44
N ARG A 131 21.66 2.19 -12.27
CA ARG A 131 22.44 0.96 -12.08
C ARG A 131 21.58 -0.27 -11.84
N THR A 132 20.26 -0.11 -11.79
CA THR A 132 19.34 -1.23 -11.60
C THR A 132 19.12 -1.99 -12.91
N THR A 133 18.99 -3.31 -12.80
CA THR A 133 18.60 -4.18 -13.92
C THR A 133 17.12 -4.01 -14.22
N ARG A 134 16.28 -3.93 -13.15
CA ARG A 134 14.84 -3.75 -13.25
C ARG A 134 14.30 -2.82 -12.19
N ILE A 135 13.38 -1.94 -12.57
CA ILE A 135 12.60 -1.12 -11.67
C ILE A 135 11.16 -1.63 -11.69
N VAL A 136 10.59 -1.86 -10.52
CA VAL A 136 9.21 -2.30 -10.34
C VAL A 136 8.41 -1.14 -9.76
N ALA A 137 7.50 -0.59 -10.54
CA ALA A 137 6.53 0.38 -10.05
C ALA A 137 5.26 -0.36 -9.58
N VAL A 138 4.76 0.00 -8.40
CA VAL A 138 3.58 -0.66 -7.81
C VAL A 138 2.25 -0.26 -8.46
N SER A 139 2.28 0.72 -9.38
CA SER A 139 1.12 1.20 -10.15
C SER A 139 1.59 1.97 -11.38
N ASP A 140 0.70 2.20 -12.36
CA ASP A 140 0.98 3.05 -13.52
C ASP A 140 1.19 4.50 -13.11
N ALA A 141 0.45 5.03 -12.12
CA ALA A 141 0.69 6.35 -11.55
C ALA A 141 2.10 6.48 -10.96
N THR A 142 2.57 5.47 -10.22
CA THR A 142 3.95 5.45 -9.70
C THR A 142 4.98 5.39 -10.82
N ARG A 143 4.73 4.60 -11.87
CA ARG A 143 5.58 4.53 -13.07
C ARG A 143 5.63 5.88 -13.78
N ALA A 144 4.48 6.48 -14.03
CA ALA A 144 4.37 7.79 -14.68
C ALA A 144 5.11 8.89 -13.89
N LEU A 145 4.91 8.94 -12.56
CA LEU A 145 5.59 9.88 -11.66
C LEU A 145 7.12 9.73 -11.74
N MET A 146 7.63 8.50 -11.78
CA MET A 146 9.07 8.25 -11.90
C MET A 146 9.58 8.63 -13.29
N LEU A 147 8.89 8.23 -14.36
CA LEU A 147 9.31 8.47 -15.75
C LEU A 147 9.22 9.93 -16.17
N ALA A 148 8.30 10.70 -15.61
CA ALA A 148 8.28 12.16 -15.80
C ALA A 148 9.61 12.82 -15.39
N ARG A 149 10.32 12.22 -14.43
CA ARG A 149 11.62 12.73 -13.93
C ARG A 149 12.83 12.00 -14.52
N LEU A 150 12.67 10.76 -14.91
CA LEU A 150 13.73 9.84 -15.37
C LEU A 150 13.29 9.05 -16.62
N PRO A 151 12.93 9.72 -17.73
CA PRO A 151 12.32 9.08 -18.92
C PRO A 151 13.21 7.99 -19.55
N ARG A 152 14.54 8.12 -19.43
CA ARG A 152 15.51 7.15 -19.97
C ARG A 152 15.48 5.78 -19.29
N LEU A 153 14.67 5.61 -18.22
CA LEU A 153 14.55 4.33 -17.49
C LEU A 153 13.28 3.54 -17.90
N ALA A 154 12.55 3.99 -18.94
CA ALA A 154 11.31 3.37 -19.37
C ALA A 154 11.44 1.88 -19.70
N ASP A 155 12.49 1.49 -20.42
CA ASP A 155 12.71 0.10 -20.86
C ASP A 155 13.06 -0.86 -19.71
N ARG A 156 13.43 -0.32 -18.54
CA ARG A 156 13.75 -1.08 -17.33
C ARG A 156 12.64 -1.05 -16.29
N CYS A 157 11.58 -0.27 -16.53
CA CYS A 157 10.50 -0.06 -15.58
C CYS A 157 9.25 -0.83 -15.99
N ILE A 158 8.88 -1.80 -15.18
CA ILE A 158 7.63 -2.54 -15.30
C ILE A 158 6.63 -2.08 -14.24
N VAL A 159 5.36 -2.33 -14.48
CA VAL A 159 4.33 -2.24 -13.44
C VAL A 159 4.03 -3.64 -12.93
N ALA A 160 4.08 -3.82 -11.62
CA ALA A 160 3.60 -5.01 -10.95
C ALA A 160 2.77 -4.58 -9.73
N TRP A 161 1.47 -4.78 -9.82
CA TRP A 161 0.56 -4.50 -8.71
C TRP A 161 0.89 -5.37 -7.50
N ASN A 162 0.73 -4.82 -6.31
CA ASN A 162 0.88 -5.60 -5.08
C ASN A 162 -0.20 -6.67 -4.98
N GLY A 163 0.12 -7.75 -4.30
CA GLY A 163 -0.87 -8.75 -3.92
C GLY A 163 -1.61 -8.37 -2.64
N ILE A 164 -2.59 -9.17 -2.32
CA ILE A 164 -3.31 -9.19 -1.05
C ILE A 164 -3.13 -10.55 -0.38
N VAL A 165 -3.38 -10.60 0.90
CA VAL A 165 -3.61 -11.87 1.60
C VAL A 165 -5.11 -12.16 1.45
N PRO A 166 -5.50 -13.33 0.88
CA PRO A 166 -6.91 -13.66 0.71
C PRO A 166 -7.64 -13.58 2.05
N PRO A 167 -8.69 -12.75 2.16
CA PRO A 167 -9.43 -12.63 3.39
C PRO A 167 -10.32 -13.86 3.62
N PRO A 168 -10.78 -14.10 4.86
CA PRO A 168 -11.85 -15.05 5.12
C PRO A 168 -13.12 -14.67 4.33
N GLU A 169 -13.91 -15.67 3.97
CA GLU A 169 -15.20 -15.43 3.31
C GLU A 169 -16.13 -14.57 4.18
N ARG A 170 -16.86 -13.69 3.52
CA ARG A 170 -17.93 -12.89 4.13
C ARG A 170 -19.17 -12.91 3.21
N PRO A 171 -20.39 -12.71 3.76
CA PRO A 171 -21.58 -12.55 2.93
C PRO A 171 -21.46 -11.29 2.04
N ALA A 172 -22.00 -11.33 0.84
CA ALA A 172 -22.06 -10.18 -0.05
C ALA A 172 -22.94 -9.08 0.52
N ASP A 173 -24.11 -9.46 1.05
CA ASP A 173 -24.99 -8.58 1.83
C ASP A 173 -24.75 -8.81 3.31
N THR A 174 -24.43 -7.72 4.02
CA THR A 174 -24.21 -7.74 5.48
C THR A 174 -25.51 -7.71 6.28
N GLY A 175 -26.64 -7.42 5.63
CA GLY A 175 -27.94 -7.24 6.30
C GLY A 175 -28.02 -6.01 7.22
N ASN A 176 -27.09 -5.07 7.11
CA ASN A 176 -27.08 -3.87 7.94
C ASN A 176 -28.28 -2.95 7.59
N ALA A 177 -29.13 -2.67 8.57
CA ALA A 177 -30.25 -1.72 8.40
C ALA A 177 -29.73 -0.28 8.14
N VAL A 178 -28.61 0.08 8.76
CA VAL A 178 -27.88 1.33 8.50
C VAL A 178 -26.55 0.96 7.84
N PRO A 179 -26.25 1.47 6.65
CA PRO A 179 -25.03 1.12 5.94
C PRO A 179 -23.79 1.57 6.71
N ARG A 180 -22.80 0.68 6.81
CA ARG A 180 -21.55 0.89 7.52
C ARG A 180 -20.42 1.25 6.57
N PHE A 181 -19.94 2.48 6.69
CA PHE A 181 -18.80 2.99 5.98
C PHE A 181 -17.55 2.85 6.83
N ILE A 182 -16.42 2.53 6.21
CA ILE A 182 -15.13 2.52 6.88
C ILE A 182 -14.05 3.23 6.05
N THR A 183 -13.11 3.85 6.75
CA THR A 183 -11.80 4.25 6.20
C THR A 183 -10.71 3.60 7.04
N VAL A 184 -9.75 2.96 6.39
CA VAL A 184 -8.60 2.34 7.07
C VAL A 184 -7.33 2.88 6.44
N CYS A 185 -6.63 3.76 7.15
CA CYS A 185 -5.37 4.31 6.65
C CYS A 185 -4.59 5.04 7.75
N ARG A 186 -3.32 5.33 7.47
CA ARG A 186 -2.60 6.36 8.24
C ARG A 186 -3.21 7.72 7.93
N LEU A 187 -3.60 8.47 8.96
CA LEU A 187 -4.18 9.80 8.82
C LEU A 187 -3.10 10.82 8.41
N VAL A 188 -3.00 11.06 7.12
CA VAL A 188 -2.09 12.04 6.52
C VAL A 188 -2.84 12.85 5.46
N PRO A 189 -2.47 14.11 5.16
CA PRO A 189 -3.27 15.03 4.33
C PRO A 189 -3.69 14.44 2.97
N ARG A 190 -2.82 13.70 2.29
CA ARG A 190 -3.14 13.10 0.97
C ARG A 190 -4.24 12.05 1.01
N LYS A 191 -4.56 11.48 2.18
CA LYS A 191 -5.67 10.52 2.36
C LYS A 191 -7.03 11.19 2.39
N ASN A 192 -7.06 12.50 2.63
CA ASN A 192 -8.23 13.37 2.53
C ASN A 192 -9.42 12.91 3.41
N VAL A 193 -9.10 12.37 4.58
CA VAL A 193 -10.11 11.74 5.46
C VAL A 193 -11.08 12.77 6.03
N ALA A 194 -10.63 13.99 6.32
CA ALA A 194 -11.51 15.06 6.78
C ALA A 194 -12.62 15.40 5.73
N ALA A 195 -12.28 15.38 4.43
CA ALA A 195 -13.30 15.57 3.38
C ALA A 195 -14.29 14.40 3.32
N ALA A 196 -13.82 13.16 3.53
CA ALA A 196 -14.70 11.99 3.66
C ALA A 196 -15.69 12.15 4.82
N VAL A 197 -15.19 12.59 5.99
CA VAL A 197 -16.04 12.85 7.18
C VAL A 197 -17.09 13.90 6.88
N ARG A 198 -16.71 15.05 6.29
CA ARG A 198 -17.63 16.12 5.95
C ARG A 198 -18.71 15.65 4.96
N ALA A 199 -18.32 14.89 3.91
CA ALA A 199 -19.28 14.36 2.95
C ALA A 199 -20.31 13.41 3.59
N VAL A 200 -19.89 12.56 4.54
CA VAL A 200 -20.80 11.71 5.32
C VAL A 200 -21.70 12.57 6.23
N SER A 201 -21.15 13.59 6.88
CA SER A 201 -21.91 14.52 7.73
C SER A 201 -23.00 15.24 6.95
N ASP A 202 -22.68 15.73 5.75
CA ASP A 202 -23.66 16.39 4.87
C ASP A 202 -24.79 15.43 4.44
N CYS A 203 -24.46 14.17 4.12
CA CYS A 203 -25.47 13.16 3.81
C CYS A 203 -26.38 12.87 5.00
N ARG A 204 -25.84 12.84 6.23
CA ARG A 204 -26.62 12.66 7.46
C ARG A 204 -27.51 13.87 7.75
N ALA A 205 -27.06 15.08 7.48
CA ALA A 205 -27.86 16.29 7.54
C ALA A 205 -29.08 16.24 6.60
N ASP A 206 -28.94 15.59 5.45
CA ASP A 206 -30.03 15.33 4.49
C ASP A 206 -30.92 14.14 4.90
N GLY A 207 -30.78 13.61 6.10
CA GLY A 207 -31.58 12.50 6.62
C GLY A 207 -31.19 11.10 6.13
N ILE A 208 -29.99 10.94 5.52
CA ILE A 208 -29.48 9.63 5.13
C ILE A 208 -28.78 8.99 6.32
N ALA A 209 -29.27 7.83 6.78
CA ALA A 209 -28.67 7.09 7.88
C ALA A 209 -27.35 6.47 7.44
N ILE A 210 -26.24 6.76 8.13
CA ILE A 210 -24.90 6.21 7.86
C ILE A 210 -24.15 6.04 9.16
N ASP A 211 -23.58 4.84 9.39
CA ASP A 211 -22.54 4.59 10.38
C ASP A 211 -21.17 4.68 9.71
N TYR A 212 -20.29 5.54 10.19
CA TYR A 212 -18.96 5.71 9.62
C TYR A 212 -17.86 5.58 10.66
N ALA A 213 -16.91 4.68 10.41
CA ALA A 213 -15.73 4.48 11.26
C ALA A 213 -14.44 4.85 10.53
N VAL A 214 -13.68 5.78 11.13
CA VAL A 214 -12.31 6.15 10.72
C VAL A 214 -11.33 5.39 11.59
N ILE A 215 -10.53 4.51 10.95
CA ILE A 215 -9.58 3.61 11.61
C ILE A 215 -8.15 4.01 11.21
N GLY A 216 -7.36 4.37 12.19
CA GLY A 216 -5.96 4.75 12.01
C GLY A 216 -5.55 5.96 12.83
N ARG A 217 -4.26 6.31 12.73
CA ARG A 217 -3.62 7.47 13.37
C ARG A 217 -2.69 8.17 12.38
N GLY A 218 -2.30 9.41 12.68
CA GLY A 218 -1.33 10.13 11.86
C GLY A 218 -1.28 11.62 12.13
N GLU A 219 -0.46 12.30 11.36
CA GLU A 219 -0.22 13.76 11.53
C GLU A 219 -1.45 14.63 11.22
N ASP A 220 -2.40 14.12 10.42
CA ASP A 220 -3.65 14.81 10.06
C ASP A 220 -4.81 14.50 11.04
N GLU A 221 -4.55 13.73 12.09
CA GLU A 221 -5.56 13.36 13.10
C GLU A 221 -6.31 14.58 13.69
N PRO A 222 -5.67 15.72 14.01
CA PRO A 222 -6.38 16.91 14.51
C PRO A 222 -7.46 17.39 13.54
N ASN A 223 -7.12 17.57 12.25
CA ASN A 223 -8.05 18.02 11.21
C ASN A 223 -9.24 17.04 11.02
N VAL A 224 -8.97 15.73 11.10
CA VAL A 224 -10.02 14.70 11.02
C VAL A 224 -10.92 14.75 12.27
N ARG A 225 -10.36 14.96 13.46
CA ARG A 225 -11.08 15.08 14.72
C ARG A 225 -12.03 16.30 14.71
N ASP A 226 -11.56 17.41 14.20
CA ASP A 226 -12.37 18.63 14.06
C ASP A 226 -13.56 18.37 13.13
N ALA A 227 -13.34 17.74 11.98
CA ALA A 227 -14.41 17.34 11.06
C ALA A 227 -15.42 16.38 11.70
N VAL A 228 -14.97 15.43 12.54
CA VAL A 228 -15.86 14.52 13.28
C VAL A 228 -16.68 15.29 14.31
N ALA A 229 -16.09 16.24 15.03
CA ALA A 229 -16.80 17.07 16.01
C ALA A 229 -17.86 17.96 15.34
N GLU A 230 -17.51 18.58 14.20
CA GLU A 230 -18.46 19.32 13.35
C GLU A 230 -19.66 18.42 12.95
N GLY A 231 -19.36 17.22 12.46
CA GLY A 231 -20.38 16.25 12.02
C GLY A 231 -21.22 15.68 13.16
N ALA A 232 -20.69 15.55 14.37
CA ALA A 232 -21.44 15.09 15.53
C ALA A 232 -22.52 16.11 15.98
N ALA A 233 -22.29 17.41 15.78
CA ALA A 233 -23.25 18.45 16.09
C ALA A 233 -24.49 18.46 15.17
N ILE A 234 -24.39 17.84 13.99
CA ILE A 234 -25.45 17.80 12.98
C ILE A 234 -26.60 16.86 13.42
N GLY A 235 -26.33 15.84 14.22
CA GLY A 235 -27.32 14.83 14.61
C GLY A 235 -27.68 13.88 13.45
N GLY A 236 -28.77 13.17 13.55
CA GLY A 236 -29.30 12.23 12.55
C GLY A 236 -29.07 10.75 12.92
N LEU A 237 -29.59 9.84 12.08
CA LEU A 237 -29.44 8.40 12.29
C LEU A 237 -28.04 7.92 11.92
N GLY A 238 -27.51 6.98 12.74
CA GLY A 238 -26.14 6.51 12.62
C GLY A 238 -25.13 7.40 13.34
N GLY A 239 -23.85 7.14 13.15
CA GLY A 239 -22.76 7.84 13.85
C GLY A 239 -21.48 7.95 13.03
N ILE A 240 -20.59 8.89 13.45
CA ILE A 240 -19.23 9.00 12.93
C ILE A 240 -18.27 8.81 14.10
N ALA A 241 -17.36 7.86 14.00
CA ALA A 241 -16.43 7.54 15.07
C ALA A 241 -14.99 7.43 14.56
N MET A 242 -14.04 8.01 15.31
CA MET A 242 -12.62 7.73 15.17
C MET A 242 -12.22 6.66 16.18
N THR A 243 -11.70 5.52 15.72
CA THR A 243 -11.29 4.42 16.61
C THR A 243 -9.81 4.46 16.98
N GLY A 244 -9.02 5.26 16.27
CA GLY A 244 -7.57 5.21 16.38
C GLY A 244 -7.01 3.90 15.85
N TYR A 245 -5.93 3.41 16.48
CA TYR A 245 -5.37 2.10 16.19
C TYR A 245 -6.26 1.00 16.79
N VAL A 246 -6.47 -0.07 16.03
CA VAL A 246 -7.23 -1.25 16.46
C VAL A 246 -6.37 -2.51 16.26
N THR A 247 -6.66 -3.59 16.97
CA THR A 247 -5.99 -4.88 16.77
C THR A 247 -6.35 -5.49 15.41
N ASP A 248 -5.54 -6.41 14.91
CA ASP A 248 -5.79 -7.11 13.64
C ASP A 248 -7.15 -7.84 13.65
N GLU A 249 -7.53 -8.42 14.80
CA GLU A 249 -8.82 -9.08 14.99
C GLU A 249 -9.98 -8.09 14.87
N GLU A 250 -9.86 -6.93 15.50
CA GLU A 250 -10.86 -5.85 15.41
C GLU A 250 -10.92 -5.31 13.98
N LEU A 251 -9.77 -5.10 13.34
CA LEU A 251 -9.69 -4.64 11.96
C LEU A 251 -10.39 -5.63 11.02
N ALA A 252 -10.12 -6.93 11.17
CA ALA A 252 -10.77 -7.98 10.38
C ALA A 252 -12.29 -7.99 10.61
N ARG A 253 -12.75 -7.78 11.86
CA ARG A 253 -14.18 -7.68 12.19
C ARG A 253 -14.81 -6.45 11.52
N ARG A 254 -14.13 -5.30 11.53
CA ARG A 254 -14.59 -4.06 10.88
C ARG A 254 -14.73 -4.22 9.36
N TYR A 255 -13.75 -4.81 8.72
CA TYR A 255 -13.86 -5.14 7.29
C TYR A 255 -15.04 -6.08 7.02
N ARG A 256 -15.21 -7.16 7.81
CA ARG A 256 -16.33 -8.10 7.60
C ARG A 256 -17.71 -7.47 7.71
N SER A 257 -17.88 -6.45 8.55
CA SER A 257 -19.17 -5.79 8.78
C SER A 257 -19.39 -4.53 7.95
N ALA A 258 -18.40 -4.10 7.16
CA ALA A 258 -18.47 -2.87 6.36
C ALA A 258 -19.24 -3.10 5.05
N ASP A 259 -19.98 -2.10 4.62
CA ASP A 259 -20.71 -2.05 3.35
C ASP A 259 -19.97 -1.22 2.30
N VAL A 260 -19.30 -0.15 2.74
CA VAL A 260 -18.58 0.78 1.86
C VAL A 260 -17.21 1.12 2.44
N PHE A 261 -16.19 1.08 1.60
CA PHE A 261 -14.85 1.59 1.89
C PHE A 261 -14.69 2.97 1.26
N LEU A 262 -14.46 3.98 2.08
CA LEU A 262 -14.38 5.38 1.64
C LEU A 262 -12.94 5.89 1.71
N HIS A 263 -12.34 6.22 0.57
CA HIS A 263 -10.94 6.62 0.47
C HIS A 263 -10.70 7.67 -0.64
N PRO A 264 -11.22 8.89 -0.50
CA PRO A 264 -11.17 9.92 -1.54
C PRO A 264 -9.81 10.65 -1.55
N GLN A 265 -8.72 9.88 -1.65
CA GLN A 265 -7.35 10.40 -1.63
C GLN A 265 -7.09 11.40 -2.76
N ILE A 266 -6.13 12.28 -2.51
CA ILE A 266 -5.63 13.28 -3.46
C ILE A 266 -4.11 13.19 -3.59
N ALA A 267 -3.57 13.71 -4.68
CA ALA A 267 -2.15 13.96 -4.80
C ALA A 267 -1.82 15.37 -4.30
N LEU A 268 -0.72 15.52 -3.58
CA LEU A 268 -0.19 16.79 -3.09
C LEU A 268 1.11 17.15 -3.82
N GLU A 269 1.62 18.36 -3.59
CA GLU A 269 2.91 18.82 -4.16
C GLU A 269 2.96 18.61 -5.71
N ASN A 270 1.90 19.00 -6.42
CA ASN A 270 1.77 18.82 -7.87
C ASN A 270 1.98 17.35 -8.32
N GLY A 271 1.45 16.41 -7.57
CA GLY A 271 1.55 14.96 -7.86
C GLY A 271 2.77 14.26 -7.24
N ALA A 272 3.73 15.01 -6.69
CA ALA A 272 4.95 14.41 -6.10
C ALA A 272 4.68 13.59 -4.83
N GLU A 273 3.58 13.86 -4.14
CA GLU A 273 3.12 13.10 -2.99
C GLU A 273 1.74 12.50 -3.26
N MET A 274 1.70 11.25 -3.67
CA MET A 274 0.46 10.52 -3.94
C MET A 274 0.46 9.16 -3.24
N GLU A 275 -0.71 8.53 -3.20
CA GLU A 275 -0.83 7.12 -2.82
C GLU A 275 -0.30 6.24 -3.94
N GLY A 276 0.72 5.41 -3.64
CA GLY A 276 1.38 4.62 -4.68
C GLY A 276 0.54 3.45 -5.18
N PHE A 277 -0.12 2.72 -4.28
CA PHE A 277 -0.96 1.57 -4.66
C PHE A 277 -2.32 1.59 -3.96
N GLY A 278 -2.36 1.65 -2.62
CA GLY A 278 -3.59 1.60 -1.82
C GLY A 278 -3.92 0.19 -1.34
N LEU A 279 -3.01 -0.42 -0.57
CA LEU A 279 -3.24 -1.76 -0.02
C LEU A 279 -4.58 -1.90 0.70
N SER A 280 -4.99 -0.91 1.50
CA SER A 280 -6.27 -0.95 2.20
C SER A 280 -7.49 -0.92 1.27
N VAL A 281 -7.38 -0.29 0.08
CA VAL A 281 -8.40 -0.37 -0.97
C VAL A 281 -8.43 -1.77 -1.58
N ALA A 282 -7.26 -2.32 -1.92
CA ALA A 282 -7.16 -3.69 -2.45
C ALA A 282 -7.71 -4.73 -1.45
N ASP A 283 -7.43 -4.56 -0.14
CA ASP A 283 -7.99 -5.41 0.92
C ASP A 283 -9.52 -5.28 1.00
N ALA A 284 -10.07 -4.06 0.89
CA ALA A 284 -11.51 -3.83 0.88
C ALA A 284 -12.18 -4.48 -0.36
N MET A 285 -11.59 -4.31 -1.54
CA MET A 285 -12.06 -4.96 -2.77
C MET A 285 -12.07 -6.49 -2.62
N ALA A 286 -11.01 -7.07 -2.05
CA ALA A 286 -10.93 -8.50 -1.82
C ALA A 286 -11.98 -9.01 -0.84
N GLN A 287 -12.38 -8.19 0.12
CA GLN A 287 -13.51 -8.46 1.01
C GLN A 287 -14.87 -8.36 0.30
N GLY A 288 -14.93 -7.83 -0.92
CA GLY A 288 -16.18 -7.57 -1.63
C GLY A 288 -16.93 -6.37 -1.06
N ILE A 289 -16.20 -5.36 -0.62
CA ILE A 289 -16.75 -4.09 -0.13
C ILE A 289 -16.78 -3.10 -1.30
N ALA A 290 -17.91 -2.42 -1.50
CA ALA A 290 -18.00 -1.35 -2.49
C ALA A 290 -17.03 -0.21 -2.11
N CYS A 291 -16.15 0.18 -3.03
CA CYS A 291 -15.14 1.21 -2.76
C CYS A 291 -15.53 2.54 -3.39
N ILE A 292 -15.34 3.65 -2.65
CA ILE A 292 -15.30 5.01 -3.18
C ILE A 292 -13.85 5.48 -3.05
N VAL A 293 -13.19 5.77 -4.17
CA VAL A 293 -11.77 6.16 -4.19
C VAL A 293 -11.56 7.46 -4.94
N GLY A 294 -10.52 8.21 -4.57
CA GLY A 294 -10.09 9.36 -5.37
C GLY A 294 -9.42 8.89 -6.67
N ARG A 295 -9.54 9.70 -7.73
CA ARG A 295 -8.95 9.38 -9.05
C ARG A 295 -7.43 9.50 -9.09
N GLU A 296 -6.82 10.24 -8.18
CA GLU A 296 -5.37 10.51 -8.19
C GLU A 296 -4.57 9.40 -7.49
N GLY A 297 -3.51 8.95 -8.14
CA GLY A 297 -2.61 7.88 -7.63
C GLY A 297 -3.12 6.46 -7.88
N GLY A 298 -2.45 5.49 -7.27
CA GLY A 298 -2.70 4.06 -7.48
C GLY A 298 -4.14 3.60 -7.21
N PRO A 299 -4.84 4.03 -6.13
CA PRO A 299 -6.20 3.56 -5.88
C PRO A 299 -7.18 3.83 -7.02
N GLY A 300 -7.02 4.96 -7.74
CA GLY A 300 -7.85 5.27 -8.91
C GLY A 300 -7.67 4.30 -10.09
N GLU A 301 -6.56 3.54 -10.11
CA GLU A 301 -6.31 2.49 -11.12
C GLU A 301 -6.87 1.13 -10.71
N LEU A 302 -7.02 0.89 -9.41
CA LEU A 302 -7.49 -0.39 -8.90
C LEU A 302 -9.00 -0.57 -9.09
N VAL A 303 -9.75 0.53 -9.09
CA VAL A 303 -11.21 0.55 -9.14
C VAL A 303 -11.68 0.98 -10.52
N ARG A 304 -12.42 0.13 -11.22
CA ARG A 304 -13.12 0.49 -12.47
C ARG A 304 -14.43 1.17 -12.10
N ASP A 305 -14.52 2.47 -12.47
CA ASP A 305 -15.65 3.32 -12.10
C ASP A 305 -17.00 2.73 -12.56
N GLY A 306 -17.96 2.69 -11.65
CA GLY A 306 -19.29 2.12 -11.88
C GLY A 306 -19.35 0.58 -12.04
N ILE A 307 -18.20 -0.12 -11.94
CA ILE A 307 -18.09 -1.58 -12.11
C ILE A 307 -17.63 -2.25 -10.81
N ASP A 308 -16.51 -1.80 -10.23
CA ASP A 308 -15.91 -2.37 -9.02
C ASP A 308 -16.02 -1.41 -7.82
N GLY A 309 -16.53 -0.22 -8.05
CA GLY A 309 -16.65 0.87 -7.09
C GLY A 309 -16.90 2.18 -7.81
N LEU A 310 -16.69 3.29 -7.11
CA LEU A 310 -16.84 4.64 -7.65
C LEU A 310 -15.51 5.40 -7.56
N VAL A 311 -15.15 6.08 -8.66
CA VAL A 311 -13.95 6.91 -8.74
C VAL A 311 -14.36 8.37 -8.79
N VAL A 312 -13.99 9.14 -7.76
CA VAL A 312 -14.39 10.54 -7.59
C VAL A 312 -13.19 11.49 -7.71
N ASP A 313 -13.45 12.75 -8.02
CA ASP A 313 -12.46 13.78 -7.74
C ASP A 313 -12.41 14.02 -6.21
N GLY A 314 -11.32 13.58 -5.58
CA GLY A 314 -11.12 13.79 -4.15
C GLY A 314 -11.08 15.27 -3.72
N ARG A 315 -10.94 16.20 -4.67
CA ARG A 315 -10.97 17.63 -4.43
C ARG A 315 -12.38 18.24 -4.58
N SER A 316 -13.36 17.44 -5.03
CA SER A 316 -14.74 17.85 -5.21
C SER A 316 -15.62 17.35 -4.06
N PRO A 317 -15.96 18.18 -3.07
CA PRO A 317 -16.88 17.78 -2.00
C PRO A 317 -18.23 17.28 -2.56
N ALA A 318 -18.68 17.85 -3.68
CA ALA A 318 -19.93 17.46 -4.33
C ALA A 318 -19.88 16.04 -4.89
N GLU A 319 -18.75 15.65 -5.57
CA GLU A 319 -18.61 14.28 -6.09
C GLU A 319 -18.51 13.26 -4.96
N ILE A 320 -17.73 13.55 -3.91
CA ILE A 320 -17.61 12.66 -2.74
C ILE A 320 -18.98 12.47 -2.10
N ARG A 321 -19.71 13.57 -1.84
CA ARG A 321 -21.06 13.52 -1.24
C ARG A 321 -22.05 12.73 -2.10
N ALA A 322 -22.04 12.96 -3.41
CA ALA A 322 -22.93 12.24 -4.35
C ALA A 322 -22.66 10.73 -4.35
N ALA A 323 -21.39 10.31 -4.36
CA ALA A 323 -21.00 8.90 -4.28
C ALA A 323 -21.39 8.27 -2.94
N VAL A 324 -21.18 8.97 -1.82
CA VAL A 324 -21.61 8.54 -0.47
C VAL A 324 -23.13 8.37 -0.43
N ALA A 325 -23.90 9.36 -0.89
CA ALA A 325 -25.36 9.32 -0.89
C ALA A 325 -25.90 8.18 -1.77
N LEU A 326 -25.30 7.97 -2.95
CA LEU A 326 -25.68 6.88 -3.87
C LEU A 326 -25.51 5.52 -3.19
N LEU A 327 -24.32 5.23 -2.68
CA LEU A 327 -24.06 3.94 -2.05
C LEU A 327 -24.75 3.77 -0.69
N ALA A 328 -25.13 4.84 -0.01
CA ALA A 328 -25.92 4.74 1.21
C ALA A 328 -27.39 4.34 0.92
N ARG A 329 -27.97 4.83 -0.18
CA ARG A 329 -29.37 4.62 -0.53
C ARG A 329 -29.66 3.35 -1.34
N ASP A 330 -28.65 2.82 -2.06
CA ASP A 330 -28.85 1.68 -2.96
C ASP A 330 -28.05 0.43 -2.49
N PRO A 331 -28.66 -0.42 -1.64
CA PRO A 331 -28.00 -1.64 -1.17
C PRO A 331 -27.73 -2.66 -2.29
N ALA A 332 -28.60 -2.75 -3.30
CA ALA A 332 -28.41 -3.67 -4.40
C ALA A 332 -27.20 -3.28 -5.26
N TYR A 333 -27.04 -1.98 -5.50
CA TYR A 333 -25.88 -1.47 -6.22
C TYR A 333 -24.56 -1.65 -5.43
N ARG A 334 -24.56 -1.43 -4.10
CA ARG A 334 -23.42 -1.74 -3.24
C ARG A 334 -22.97 -3.19 -3.36
N VAL A 335 -23.93 -4.13 -3.24
CA VAL A 335 -23.66 -5.56 -3.36
C VAL A 335 -23.05 -5.89 -4.72
N LYS A 336 -23.66 -5.40 -5.80
CA LYS A 336 -23.16 -5.60 -7.17
C LYS A 336 -21.72 -5.12 -7.35
N LEU A 337 -21.39 -3.89 -6.90
CA LEU A 337 -20.04 -3.34 -6.98
C LEU A 337 -19.05 -4.16 -6.15
N GLY A 338 -19.45 -4.55 -4.94
CA GLY A 338 -18.61 -5.34 -4.05
C GLY A 338 -18.27 -6.73 -4.60
N GLU A 339 -19.23 -7.43 -5.20
CA GLU A 339 -19.00 -8.74 -5.83
C GLU A 339 -18.06 -8.63 -7.04
N SER A 340 -18.25 -7.61 -7.87
CA SER A 340 -17.34 -7.30 -8.97
C SER A 340 -15.93 -6.99 -8.46
N ALA A 341 -15.80 -6.16 -7.42
CA ALA A 341 -14.54 -5.82 -6.78
C ALA A 341 -13.80 -7.06 -6.25
N ARG A 342 -14.53 -7.98 -5.57
CA ARG A 342 -13.97 -9.24 -5.06
C ARG A 342 -13.42 -10.10 -6.19
N THR A 343 -14.18 -10.25 -7.26
CA THR A 343 -13.76 -11.03 -8.42
C THR A 343 -12.51 -10.42 -9.05
N PHE A 344 -12.52 -9.11 -9.27
CA PHE A 344 -11.38 -8.39 -9.83
C PHE A 344 -10.13 -8.50 -8.95
N ALA A 345 -10.28 -8.32 -7.63
CA ALA A 345 -9.17 -8.41 -6.68
C ALA A 345 -8.54 -9.80 -6.65
N ARG A 346 -9.35 -10.86 -6.60
CA ARG A 346 -8.89 -12.25 -6.65
C ARG A 346 -8.07 -12.54 -7.91
N ASP A 347 -8.51 -12.04 -9.06
CA ASP A 347 -7.91 -12.36 -10.35
C ASP A 347 -6.64 -11.51 -10.62
N ASN A 348 -6.50 -10.34 -9.98
CA ASN A 348 -5.45 -9.37 -10.28
C ASN A 348 -4.45 -9.10 -9.15
N PHE A 349 -4.85 -9.18 -7.88
CA PHE A 349 -3.97 -8.84 -6.75
C PHE A 349 -3.31 -10.09 -6.15
N SER A 350 -2.27 -10.57 -6.81
CA SER A 350 -1.53 -11.78 -6.40
C SER A 350 -0.06 -11.48 -6.15
N TRP A 351 0.43 -11.80 -4.96
CA TRP A 351 1.85 -11.71 -4.63
C TRP A 351 2.70 -12.64 -5.48
N ASP A 352 2.18 -13.81 -5.86
CA ASP A 352 2.92 -14.74 -6.71
C ASP A 352 3.04 -14.19 -8.15
N ARG A 353 1.98 -13.53 -8.66
CA ARG A 353 2.04 -12.80 -9.93
C ARG A 353 3.02 -11.63 -9.85
N HIS A 354 2.97 -10.84 -8.77
CA HIS A 354 3.92 -9.74 -8.53
C HIS A 354 5.37 -10.24 -8.56
N CYS A 355 5.67 -11.30 -7.81
CA CYS A 355 7.00 -11.90 -7.75
C CYS A 355 7.45 -12.43 -9.11
N ARG A 356 6.58 -13.15 -9.83
CA ARG A 356 6.87 -13.66 -11.16
C ARG A 356 7.20 -12.54 -12.15
N LEU A 357 6.38 -11.50 -12.25
CA LEU A 357 6.63 -10.34 -13.11
C LEU A 357 7.94 -9.62 -12.73
N THR A 358 8.23 -9.53 -11.44
CA THR A 358 9.44 -8.91 -10.92
C THR A 358 10.70 -9.64 -11.37
N LEU A 359 10.67 -10.97 -11.42
CA LEU A 359 11.85 -11.82 -11.73
C LEU A 359 11.95 -12.18 -13.22
N ASP A 360 10.87 -12.09 -13.98
CA ASP A 360 10.82 -12.49 -15.40
C ASP A 360 11.94 -11.84 -16.22
N GLY A 361 12.74 -12.65 -16.92
CA GLY A 361 13.91 -12.17 -17.70
C GLY A 361 15.07 -11.56 -16.88
N VAL A 362 15.02 -11.58 -15.54
CA VAL A 362 16.12 -11.14 -14.65
C VAL A 362 16.82 -12.32 -13.98
N VAL A 363 16.04 -13.28 -13.50
CA VAL A 363 16.52 -14.47 -12.82
C VAL A 363 15.80 -15.68 -13.40
N PRO A 364 16.52 -16.78 -13.73
CA PRO A 364 15.87 -18.01 -14.17
C PRO A 364 14.97 -18.56 -13.04
N ALA A 365 13.90 -19.28 -13.42
CA ALA A 365 13.10 -19.98 -12.43
C ALA A 365 13.90 -21.08 -11.75
N PRO A 366 13.71 -21.33 -10.45
CA PRO A 366 14.27 -22.51 -9.80
C PRO A 366 13.75 -23.77 -10.49
N GLY A 367 14.66 -24.68 -10.79
CA GLY A 367 14.31 -26.00 -11.37
C GLY A 367 13.67 -26.91 -10.33
#